data_eeb17916c83a61cb06732726ab728fef
#
_entry.id   eeb17916c83a61cb06732726ab728fef
#
_cell.length_a   1.000
_cell.length_b   1.000
_cell.length_c   1.000
_cell.angle_alpha   90.00
_cell.angle_beta   90.00
_cell.angle_gamma   90.00
#
_symmetry.space_group_name_H-M   'P 1'
#
loop_
_entity.id
_entity.type
_entity.pdbx_description
1 polymer ?
#
loop_
_entity_poly.entity_id
_entity_poly.type
_entity_poly.pdbx_seq_one_letter_code
_entity_poly.pdbx_strand_id
1 'polypeptide(L)'
;MNILELIIDEEAEMYGIDAISLVEQPAIESDWVALKNQQLQFKTQDEEKRLIMGAALIPDKPIYRKTGEEEYYVYFSKKTVRRAMELYLKNGNQANATLEHEHKINGLHLVESWIVEGEQDKSRMYGLDVPVGTWMVSMKVENDAIWEKFVKEGAVKGFSIEGYFANKYELAKATVKKDKRYKEGQRVVMESYSDYPDGVKNNAKKALEYAENNGWGSCGTDVGKQRANQLAKGEAISIETIKRMRSYLSRHEGDLDSSSSFSDGCGYLMYMAWGGKAALRWSESKLKELELLSAIEVELGLDYLETMLRSKERPQ
;
A
#
# COMPACT_ATOMS: atom_id res chain seq x y z
N MET A 1 9.26 -3.94 -24.67
CA MET A 1 9.06 -3.78 -23.24
C MET A 1 7.90 -2.84 -23.02
N ASN A 2 6.86 -3.25 -22.32
CA ASN A 2 5.63 -2.47 -22.18
C ASN A 2 5.80 -1.41 -21.09
N ILE A 3 5.23 -0.21 -21.33
CA ILE A 3 5.16 0.86 -20.30
C ILE A 3 3.69 1.10 -20.02
N LEU A 4 3.29 0.99 -18.76
CA LEU A 4 1.90 1.03 -18.32
C LEU A 4 1.67 2.22 -17.39
N GLU A 5 0.65 3.04 -17.67
CA GLU A 5 0.22 4.09 -16.74
C GLU A 5 -0.63 3.47 -15.63
N LEU A 6 -0.20 3.69 -14.39
CA LEU A 6 -0.99 3.39 -13.21
C LEU A 6 -1.89 4.57 -12.86
N ILE A 7 -3.15 4.29 -12.58
CA ILE A 7 -4.17 5.28 -12.21
C ILE A 7 -4.89 4.84 -10.94
N ILE A 8 -5.57 5.79 -10.31
CA ILE A 8 -6.43 5.51 -9.17
C ILE A 8 -7.84 5.23 -9.70
N ASP A 9 -8.33 4.04 -9.43
CA ASP A 9 -9.72 3.66 -9.69
C ASP A 9 -10.53 3.87 -8.39
N GLU A 10 -11.17 5.02 -8.25
CA GLU A 10 -11.96 5.37 -7.07
C GLU A 10 -13.27 4.56 -6.95
N GLU A 11 -13.66 3.82 -8.00
CA GLU A 11 -14.76 2.87 -7.96
C GLU A 11 -14.32 1.50 -7.42
N ALA A 12 -13.01 1.24 -7.33
CA ALA A 12 -12.47 0.04 -6.75
C ALA A 12 -12.68 0.04 -5.22
N GLU A 13 -12.78 -1.14 -4.63
CA GLU A 13 -12.95 -1.29 -3.18
C GLU A 13 -11.78 -0.76 -2.36
N MET A 14 -10.58 -0.80 -2.92
CA MET A 14 -9.37 -0.21 -2.34
C MET A 14 -8.63 0.54 -3.44
N TYR A 15 -8.24 1.76 -3.14
CA TYR A 15 -7.54 2.62 -4.09
C TYR A 15 -6.67 3.66 -3.38
N GLY A 16 -5.66 4.13 -4.09
CA GLY A 16 -4.74 5.14 -3.60
C GLY A 16 -3.65 4.57 -2.69
N ILE A 17 -3.03 5.42 -1.90
CA ILE A 17 -1.89 5.10 -1.05
C ILE A 17 -2.35 4.91 0.39
N ASP A 18 -1.95 3.79 0.99
CA ASP A 18 -2.27 3.44 2.37
C ASP A 18 -1.15 3.82 3.34
N ALA A 19 0.11 3.66 2.93
CA ALA A 19 1.26 3.92 3.77
C ALA A 19 2.44 4.48 2.97
N ILE A 20 3.36 5.14 3.69
CA ILE A 20 4.68 5.53 3.19
C ILE A 20 5.72 4.69 3.94
N SER A 21 6.58 3.99 3.21
CA SER A 21 7.64 3.16 3.74
C SER A 21 8.98 3.89 3.77
N LEU A 22 9.76 3.67 4.82
CA LEU A 22 11.19 3.96 4.83
C LEU A 22 11.93 2.76 4.23
N VAL A 23 12.72 2.98 3.21
CA VAL A 23 13.41 1.91 2.49
C VAL A 23 14.88 2.22 2.21
N GLU A 24 15.70 1.19 2.17
CA GLU A 24 17.09 1.29 1.74
C GLU A 24 17.16 1.60 0.24
N GLN A 25 16.30 0.96 -0.56
CA GLN A 25 16.22 1.15 -2.00
C GLN A 25 14.80 1.56 -2.40
N PRO A 26 14.52 2.88 -2.51
CA PRO A 26 13.22 3.34 -2.96
C PRO A 26 12.91 2.84 -4.38
N ALA A 27 11.70 2.35 -4.60
CA ALA A 27 11.26 1.82 -5.90
C ALA A 27 11.33 2.84 -7.06
N ILE A 28 11.53 4.10 -6.74
CA ILE A 28 11.76 5.20 -7.68
C ILE A 28 13.20 5.15 -8.24
N GLU A 29 14.08 4.36 -7.64
CA GLU A 29 15.42 4.06 -8.11
C GLU A 29 15.44 2.75 -8.88
N SER A 30 15.26 2.78 -10.17
CA SER A 30 15.67 1.67 -11.00
C SER A 30 17.09 1.92 -11.50
N ASP A 31 18.04 1.18 -10.99
CA ASP A 31 19.29 0.92 -11.65
C ASP A 31 19.00 0.10 -12.89
N TRP A 32 18.48 0.72 -13.94
CA TRP A 32 18.66 0.13 -15.26
C TRP A 32 18.46 1.13 -16.39
N VAL A 33 19.52 1.25 -17.18
CA VAL A 33 19.65 1.90 -18.47
C VAL A 33 19.58 3.44 -18.46
N ALA A 34 20.77 4.03 -18.36
CA ALA A 34 21.18 5.29 -19.03
C ALA A 34 20.48 6.61 -18.64
N LEU A 35 19.94 6.73 -17.45
CA LEU A 35 19.83 8.05 -16.84
C LEU A 35 20.78 8.08 -15.64
N LYS A 36 22.00 8.53 -15.93
CA LYS A 36 23.04 8.75 -14.93
C LYS A 36 22.51 9.64 -13.80
N ASN A 37 22.63 9.08 -12.58
CA ASN A 37 22.80 9.80 -11.32
C ASN A 37 21.72 10.80 -10.92
N GLN A 38 20.64 10.31 -10.34
CA GLN A 38 20.07 10.99 -9.17
C GLN A 38 19.35 9.96 -8.31
N GLN A 39 20.07 9.40 -7.37
CA GLN A 39 19.48 8.76 -6.21
C GLN A 39 18.74 9.86 -5.44
N LEU A 40 17.41 9.86 -5.51
CA LEU A 40 16.59 10.80 -4.75
C LEU A 40 16.40 10.25 -3.33
N GLN A 41 17.49 10.31 -2.58
CA GLN A 41 17.47 10.01 -1.15
C GLN A 41 16.71 11.11 -0.41
N PHE A 42 16.10 10.77 0.69
CA PHE A 42 15.61 11.79 1.58
C PHE A 42 16.77 12.55 2.23
N LYS A 43 16.51 13.79 2.63
CA LYS A 43 17.47 14.62 3.37
C LYS A 43 16.97 14.83 4.78
N THR A 44 17.88 14.81 5.74
CA THR A 44 17.61 15.31 7.07
C THR A 44 17.34 16.80 6.96
N GLN A 45 16.10 17.19 7.24
CA GLN A 45 15.67 18.59 7.16
C GLN A 45 16.08 19.36 8.42
N ASP A 46 15.97 18.71 9.56
CA ASP A 46 16.30 19.28 10.87
C ASP A 46 16.60 18.12 11.84
N GLU A 47 17.86 17.98 12.23
CA GLU A 47 18.30 16.90 13.12
C GLU A 47 17.75 17.05 14.54
N GLU A 48 17.67 18.26 15.06
CA GLU A 48 17.13 18.51 16.41
C GLU A 48 15.64 18.17 16.44
N LYS A 49 14.93 18.50 15.37
CA LYS A 49 13.49 18.18 15.22
C LYS A 49 13.25 16.79 14.68
N ARG A 50 14.30 16.07 14.26
CA ARG A 50 14.20 14.74 13.63
C ARG A 50 13.23 14.73 12.45
N LEU A 51 13.44 15.64 11.53
CA LEU A 51 12.66 15.77 10.29
C LEU A 51 13.48 15.25 9.11
N ILE A 52 12.86 14.38 8.32
CA ILE A 52 13.37 13.87 7.06
C ILE A 52 12.45 14.30 5.92
N MET A 53 13.02 14.72 4.80
CA MET A 53 12.28 15.22 3.63
C MET A 53 12.70 14.46 2.37
N GLY A 54 11.75 14.13 1.53
CA GLY A 54 12.02 13.47 0.26
C GLY A 54 10.80 13.37 -0.65
N ALA A 55 11.01 12.82 -1.84
CA ALA A 55 9.93 12.52 -2.77
C ALA A 55 9.23 11.22 -2.33
N ALA A 56 7.91 11.27 -2.20
CA ALA A 56 7.08 10.09 -2.01
C ALA A 56 6.68 9.46 -3.36
N LEU A 57 6.42 10.31 -4.38
CA LEU A 57 6.07 9.84 -5.72
C LEU A 57 6.48 10.86 -6.78
N ILE A 58 7.17 10.39 -7.82
CA ILE A 58 7.67 11.21 -8.93
C ILE A 58 6.83 10.92 -10.16
N PRO A 59 6.24 11.93 -10.82
CA PRO A 59 5.47 11.74 -12.01
C PRO A 59 6.34 11.35 -13.21
N ASP A 60 5.75 10.60 -14.13
CA ASP A 60 6.30 10.24 -15.43
C ASP A 60 7.66 9.48 -15.37
N LYS A 61 8.07 9.05 -14.17
CA LYS A 61 9.27 8.25 -13.96
C LYS A 61 8.94 6.77 -14.12
N PRO A 62 9.59 6.05 -15.06
CA PRO A 62 9.38 4.62 -15.21
C PRO A 62 9.92 3.85 -13.99
N ILE A 63 9.09 2.97 -13.45
CA ILE A 63 9.41 2.07 -12.35
C ILE A 63 9.38 0.65 -12.92
N TYR A 64 10.48 -0.06 -12.82
CA TYR A 64 10.57 -1.45 -13.28
C TYR A 64 9.69 -2.37 -12.43
N ARG A 65 9.04 -3.31 -13.09
CA ARG A 65 8.26 -4.38 -12.47
C ARG A 65 8.51 -5.69 -13.19
N LYS A 66 8.54 -6.76 -12.42
CA LYS A 66 8.61 -8.13 -12.93
C LYS A 66 7.54 -8.97 -12.27
N THR A 67 6.73 -9.65 -13.08
CA THR A 67 5.69 -10.57 -12.61
C THR A 67 5.85 -11.89 -13.35
N GLY A 68 6.36 -12.91 -12.67
CA GLY A 68 6.77 -14.16 -13.31
C GLY A 68 7.88 -13.92 -14.33
N GLU A 69 7.65 -14.29 -15.59
CA GLU A 69 8.55 -14.09 -16.73
C GLU A 69 8.36 -12.74 -17.43
N GLU A 70 7.31 -11.99 -17.09
CA GLU A 70 7.00 -10.73 -17.74
C GLU A 70 7.69 -9.56 -17.06
N GLU A 71 8.44 -8.79 -17.86
CA GLU A 71 9.11 -7.57 -17.44
C GLU A 71 8.44 -6.37 -18.11
N TYR A 72 8.12 -5.35 -17.31
CA TYR A 72 7.47 -4.13 -17.78
C TYR A 72 7.82 -2.94 -16.90
N TYR A 73 7.50 -1.74 -17.38
CA TYR A 73 7.60 -0.52 -16.60
C TYR A 73 6.22 0.01 -16.28
N VAL A 74 6.10 0.62 -15.10
CA VAL A 74 4.92 1.38 -14.71
C VAL A 74 5.32 2.82 -14.44
N TYR A 75 4.37 3.74 -14.60
CA TYR A 75 4.57 5.14 -14.23
C TYR A 75 3.25 5.76 -13.75
N PHE A 76 3.36 6.89 -13.07
CA PHE A 76 2.24 7.68 -12.61
C PHE A 76 2.25 9.03 -13.30
N SER A 77 1.14 9.45 -13.89
CA SER A 77 1.02 10.80 -14.44
C SER A 77 0.95 11.85 -13.32
N LYS A 78 1.27 13.12 -13.62
CA LYS A 78 1.13 14.24 -12.67
C LYS A 78 -0.25 14.31 -12.04
N LYS A 79 -1.30 14.01 -12.82
CA LYS A 79 -2.68 13.96 -12.33
C LYS A 79 -2.87 12.86 -11.29
N THR A 80 -2.33 11.68 -11.55
CA THR A 80 -2.41 10.54 -10.62
C THR A 80 -1.62 10.81 -9.35
N VAL A 81 -0.41 11.39 -9.44
CA VAL A 81 0.41 11.76 -8.28
C VAL A 81 -0.34 12.74 -7.37
N ARG A 82 -0.92 13.82 -7.93
CA ARG A 82 -1.71 14.80 -7.16
C ARG A 82 -2.90 14.12 -6.49
N ARG A 83 -3.63 13.30 -7.22
CA ARG A 83 -4.81 12.63 -6.68
C ARG A 83 -4.46 11.63 -5.56
N ALA A 84 -3.35 10.92 -5.71
CA ALA A 84 -2.83 10.01 -4.69
C ALA A 84 -2.53 10.75 -3.38
N MET A 85 -1.85 11.90 -3.45
CA MET A 85 -1.59 12.76 -2.30
C MET A 85 -2.89 13.21 -1.61
N GLU A 86 -3.86 13.73 -2.39
CA GLU A 86 -5.13 14.21 -1.85
C GLU A 86 -5.89 13.10 -1.11
N LEU A 87 -5.94 11.91 -1.68
CA LEU A 87 -6.63 10.77 -1.08
C LEU A 87 -5.89 10.25 0.16
N TYR A 88 -4.56 10.20 0.15
CA TYR A 88 -3.75 9.83 1.30
C TYR A 88 -4.05 10.72 2.51
N LEU A 89 -4.12 12.03 2.29
CA LEU A 89 -4.46 12.99 3.34
C LEU A 89 -5.93 12.88 3.76
N LYS A 90 -6.84 12.79 2.80
CA LYS A 90 -8.29 12.66 3.05
C LYS A 90 -8.63 11.43 3.87
N ASN A 91 -7.94 10.31 3.62
CA ASN A 91 -8.19 9.04 4.28
C ASN A 91 -7.53 8.93 5.68
N GLY A 92 -6.81 9.96 6.14
CA GLY A 92 -6.23 9.96 7.47
C GLY A 92 -4.96 9.10 7.61
N ASN A 93 -4.25 8.82 6.50
CA ASN A 93 -3.11 7.90 6.47
C ASN A 93 -1.78 8.52 6.92
N GLN A 94 -1.79 9.75 7.46
CA GLN A 94 -0.57 10.51 7.80
C GLN A 94 0.35 9.84 8.82
N ALA A 95 -0.18 8.97 9.65
CA ALA A 95 0.59 8.18 10.63
C ALA A 95 0.83 6.73 10.19
N ASN A 96 0.42 6.36 9.00
CA ASN A 96 0.65 5.03 8.46
C ASN A 96 2.03 4.99 7.80
N ALA A 97 3.00 4.43 8.52
CA ALA A 97 4.35 4.26 8.02
C ALA A 97 4.85 2.83 8.25
N THR A 98 5.69 2.37 7.33
CA THR A 98 6.30 1.04 7.40
C THR A 98 7.82 1.13 7.20
N LEU A 99 8.52 0.06 7.53
CA LEU A 99 9.94 -0.15 7.25
C LEU A 99 10.04 -1.31 6.25
N GLU A 100 10.69 -1.06 5.11
CA GLU A 100 10.92 -2.04 4.05
C GLU A 100 9.61 -2.73 3.57
N HIS A 101 8.49 -2.01 3.59
CA HIS A 101 7.15 -2.52 3.23
C HIS A 101 6.62 -3.69 4.08
N GLU A 102 7.28 -4.01 5.19
CA GLU A 102 6.97 -5.21 5.97
C GLU A 102 6.47 -4.90 7.37
N HIS A 103 7.14 -3.99 8.04
CA HIS A 103 6.89 -3.72 9.44
C HIS A 103 6.28 -2.35 9.64
N LYS A 104 5.09 -2.30 10.23
CA LYS A 104 4.50 -1.03 10.65
C LYS A 104 5.39 -0.35 11.69
N ILE A 105 5.62 0.94 11.50
CA ILE A 105 6.43 1.76 12.40
C ILE A 105 5.50 2.71 13.14
N ASN A 106 5.61 2.73 14.48
CA ASN A 106 4.99 3.75 15.30
C ASN A 106 5.97 4.90 15.56
N GLY A 107 5.45 6.12 15.74
CA GLY A 107 6.26 7.31 15.97
C GLY A 107 6.92 7.86 14.71
N LEU A 108 6.36 7.56 13.56
CA LEU A 108 6.67 8.20 12.30
C LEU A 108 5.39 8.76 11.70
N HIS A 109 5.36 10.06 11.40
CA HIS A 109 4.19 10.69 10.85
C HIS A 109 4.51 11.86 9.93
N LEU A 110 3.60 12.08 8.98
CA LEU A 110 3.68 13.15 8.00
C LEU A 110 3.42 14.50 8.67
N VAL A 111 4.33 15.45 8.50
CA VAL A 111 4.20 16.83 9.00
C VAL A 111 4.07 17.86 7.88
N GLU A 112 4.54 17.54 6.68
CA GLU A 112 4.38 18.36 5.50
C GLU A 112 4.11 17.48 4.27
N SER A 113 3.25 17.98 3.38
CA SER A 113 2.89 17.31 2.12
C SER A 113 2.57 18.36 1.07
N TRP A 114 3.23 18.31 -0.08
CA TRP A 114 2.98 19.26 -1.17
C TRP A 114 3.37 18.68 -2.54
N ILE A 115 2.86 19.31 -3.59
CA ILE A 115 3.26 19.04 -4.96
C ILE A 115 4.25 20.13 -5.40
N VAL A 116 5.36 19.74 -6.00
CA VAL A 116 6.31 20.67 -6.62
C VAL A 116 5.63 21.35 -7.80
N GLU A 117 5.47 22.68 -7.74
CA GLU A 117 4.78 23.46 -8.78
C GLU A 117 5.72 24.28 -9.66
N GLY A 118 6.98 24.45 -9.27
CA GLY A 118 7.94 25.27 -10.03
C GLY A 118 9.38 25.07 -9.61
N GLU A 119 10.26 25.83 -10.27
CA GLU A 119 11.71 25.76 -10.04
C GLU A 119 12.15 26.38 -8.70
N GLN A 120 11.34 27.20 -8.09
CA GLN A 120 11.63 27.84 -6.80
C GLN A 120 11.04 27.05 -5.62
N ASP A 121 10.79 25.77 -5.81
CA ASP A 121 10.27 24.90 -4.75
C ASP A 121 11.29 24.74 -3.61
N LYS A 122 10.78 24.67 -2.38
CA LYS A 122 11.64 24.54 -1.18
C LYS A 122 12.48 23.27 -1.18
N SER A 123 12.09 22.21 -1.88
CA SER A 123 12.88 20.98 -2.01
C SER A 123 14.29 21.25 -2.51
N ARG A 124 14.45 22.24 -3.40
CA ARG A 124 15.75 22.64 -3.96
C ARG A 124 16.68 23.27 -2.94
N MET A 125 16.13 23.95 -1.92
CA MET A 125 16.93 24.49 -0.80
C MET A 125 17.62 23.38 0.00
N TYR A 126 17.05 22.17 -0.04
CA TYR A 126 17.62 20.97 0.58
C TYR A 126 18.40 20.09 -0.40
N GLY A 127 18.64 20.59 -1.60
CA GLY A 127 19.43 19.90 -2.64
C GLY A 127 18.66 18.74 -3.31
N LEU A 128 17.32 18.75 -3.23
CA LEU A 128 16.45 17.79 -3.90
C LEU A 128 15.97 18.39 -5.23
N ASP A 129 16.62 17.99 -6.32
CA ASP A 129 16.22 18.43 -7.68
C ASP A 129 15.23 17.44 -8.27
N VAL A 130 13.96 17.70 -8.06
CA VAL A 130 12.85 16.85 -8.49
C VAL A 130 11.98 17.57 -9.55
N PRO A 131 11.36 16.83 -10.49
CA PRO A 131 10.53 17.42 -11.53
C PRO A 131 9.23 18.03 -10.96
N VAL A 132 8.68 19.01 -11.68
CA VAL A 132 7.37 19.59 -11.38
C VAL A 132 6.29 18.51 -11.46
N GLY A 133 5.44 18.48 -10.43
CA GLY A 133 4.41 17.46 -10.25
C GLY A 133 4.79 16.36 -9.26
N THR A 134 6.03 16.37 -8.74
CA THR A 134 6.46 15.44 -7.68
C THR A 134 5.71 15.69 -6.40
N TRP A 135 5.27 14.63 -5.75
CA TRP A 135 4.75 14.69 -4.40
C TRP A 135 5.90 14.58 -3.40
N MET A 136 6.10 15.67 -2.66
CA MET A 136 7.09 15.79 -1.61
C MET A 136 6.46 15.64 -0.24
N VAL A 137 7.19 15.04 0.67
CA VAL A 137 6.79 14.85 2.06
C VAL A 137 7.91 15.22 3.02
N SER A 138 7.54 15.73 4.21
CA SER A 138 8.41 15.76 5.37
C SER A 138 7.79 14.91 6.46
N MET A 139 8.58 14.03 7.06
CA MET A 139 8.14 13.13 8.11
C MET A 139 8.92 13.38 9.40
N LYS A 140 8.20 13.41 10.51
CA LYS A 140 8.74 13.45 11.86
C LYS A 140 9.03 12.04 12.33
N VAL A 141 10.24 11.81 12.83
CA VAL A 141 10.65 10.52 13.40
C VAL A 141 10.78 10.65 14.91
N GLU A 142 9.74 10.29 15.64
CA GLU A 142 9.73 10.29 17.12
C GLU A 142 10.30 9.01 17.72
N ASN A 143 10.34 7.93 16.94
CA ASN A 143 10.87 6.64 17.35
C ASN A 143 12.40 6.69 17.41
N ASP A 144 12.97 6.57 18.64
CA ASP A 144 14.42 6.63 18.86
C ASP A 144 15.18 5.53 18.13
N ALA A 145 14.64 4.31 18.10
CA ALA A 145 15.30 3.18 17.44
C ALA A 145 15.36 3.38 15.92
N ILE A 146 14.29 3.89 15.32
CA ILE A 146 14.26 4.23 13.88
C ILE A 146 15.23 5.36 13.57
N TRP A 147 15.23 6.41 14.40
CA TRP A 147 16.12 7.56 14.20
C TRP A 147 17.59 7.16 14.25
N GLU A 148 18.02 6.50 15.35
CA GLU A 148 19.42 6.17 15.57
C GLU A 148 19.92 5.08 14.61
N LYS A 149 19.18 3.97 14.47
CA LYS A 149 19.66 2.79 13.72
C LYS A 149 19.44 2.87 12.22
N PHE A 150 18.40 3.56 11.76
CA PHE A 150 18.03 3.53 10.34
C PHE A 150 18.27 4.87 9.64
N VAL A 151 17.95 5.99 10.29
CA VAL A 151 18.11 7.31 9.68
C VAL A 151 19.55 7.80 9.81
N LYS A 152 20.11 7.88 11.03
CA LYS A 152 21.48 8.39 11.24
C LYS A 152 22.57 7.50 10.64
N GLU A 153 22.42 6.19 10.74
CA GLU A 153 23.38 5.25 10.16
C GLU A 153 23.23 5.14 8.62
N GLY A 154 22.19 5.75 8.04
CA GLY A 154 21.94 5.73 6.60
C GLY A 154 21.50 4.37 6.07
N ALA A 155 20.94 3.52 6.95
CA ALA A 155 20.42 2.21 6.55
C ALA A 155 19.19 2.35 5.62
N VAL A 156 18.36 3.38 5.85
CA VAL A 156 17.27 3.74 4.94
C VAL A 156 17.64 5.06 4.23
N LYS A 157 17.27 5.17 2.96
CA LYS A 157 17.73 6.28 2.09
C LYS A 157 16.61 7.06 1.44
N GLY A 158 15.39 6.51 1.41
CA GLY A 158 14.29 7.17 0.73
C GLY A 158 12.93 6.72 1.22
N PHE A 159 11.91 7.27 0.56
CA PHE A 159 10.52 6.90 0.74
C PHE A 159 10.06 6.00 -0.41
N SER A 160 9.19 5.07 -0.10
CA SER A 160 8.42 4.30 -1.06
C SER A 160 6.95 4.31 -0.66
N ILE A 161 6.04 4.11 -1.59
CA ILE A 161 4.60 4.11 -1.34
C ILE A 161 4.04 2.70 -1.34
N GLU A 162 3.05 2.46 -0.50
CA GLU A 162 2.21 1.28 -0.50
C GLU A 162 0.79 1.69 -0.84
N GLY A 163 0.17 0.99 -1.78
CA GLY A 163 -1.18 1.33 -2.17
C GLY A 163 -1.69 0.50 -3.34
N TYR A 164 -2.90 0.84 -3.78
CA TYR A 164 -3.64 0.12 -4.81
C TYR A 164 -3.88 1.02 -6.01
N PHE A 165 -3.42 0.55 -7.17
CA PHE A 165 -3.53 1.26 -8.44
C PHE A 165 -4.03 0.32 -9.52
N ALA A 166 -4.80 0.86 -10.45
CA ALA A 166 -5.26 0.15 -11.62
C ALA A 166 -4.37 0.44 -12.82
N ASN A 167 -4.18 -0.56 -13.68
CA ASN A 167 -3.57 -0.35 -14.97
C ASN A 167 -4.59 0.32 -15.90
N LYS A 168 -4.27 1.51 -16.40
CA LYS A 168 -5.15 2.32 -17.25
C LYS A 168 -5.65 1.57 -18.49
N TYR A 169 -4.79 0.77 -19.11
CA TYR A 169 -5.14 -0.01 -20.29
C TYR A 169 -6.13 -1.15 -19.96
N GLU A 170 -5.90 -1.87 -18.88
CA GLU A 170 -6.80 -2.94 -18.44
C GLU A 170 -8.15 -2.38 -17.98
N LEU A 171 -8.15 -1.25 -17.26
CA LEU A 171 -9.38 -0.58 -16.87
C LEU A 171 -10.19 -0.12 -18.10
N ALA A 172 -9.53 0.47 -19.11
CA ALA A 172 -10.17 0.85 -20.35
C ALA A 172 -10.76 -0.36 -21.12
N LYS A 173 -10.03 -1.49 -21.18
CA LYS A 173 -10.53 -2.74 -21.75
C LYS A 173 -11.74 -3.27 -21.00
N ALA A 174 -11.71 -3.24 -19.66
CA ALA A 174 -12.80 -3.69 -18.81
C ALA A 174 -14.05 -2.84 -19.04
N THR A 175 -13.89 -1.52 -19.15
CA THR A 175 -14.99 -0.58 -19.45
C THR A 175 -15.59 -0.85 -20.82
N VAL A 176 -14.75 -1.03 -21.87
CA VAL A 176 -15.22 -1.37 -23.23
C VAL A 176 -15.94 -2.72 -23.25
N LYS A 177 -15.46 -3.71 -22.49
CA LYS A 177 -16.13 -5.00 -22.35
C LYS A 177 -17.47 -4.88 -21.60
N LYS A 178 -17.56 -4.03 -20.57
CA LYS A 178 -18.83 -3.70 -19.89
C LYS A 178 -19.84 -3.11 -20.84
N ASP A 179 -19.46 -2.12 -21.65
CA ASP A 179 -20.33 -1.46 -22.63
C ASP A 179 -20.82 -2.40 -23.73
N LYS A 180 -19.93 -3.24 -24.27
CA LYS A 180 -20.31 -4.26 -25.26
C LYS A 180 -21.26 -5.31 -24.71
N ARG A 181 -21.05 -5.75 -23.45
CA ARG A 181 -21.90 -6.75 -22.77
C ARG A 181 -23.27 -6.20 -22.42
N TYR A 182 -23.38 -4.92 -22.13
CA TYR A 182 -24.67 -4.28 -21.90
C TYR A 182 -25.54 -4.30 -23.16
N LYS A 183 -24.91 -4.31 -24.35
CA LYS A 183 -25.61 -4.40 -25.64
C LYS A 183 -25.94 -5.84 -26.05
N GLU A 184 -25.23 -6.85 -25.57
CA GLU A 184 -25.36 -8.24 -26.01
C GLU A 184 -26.05 -9.18 -24.99
N GLY A 185 -26.44 -8.69 -23.82
CA GLY A 185 -27.19 -9.49 -22.84
C GLY A 185 -26.43 -10.67 -22.22
N GLN A 186 -25.12 -10.79 -22.44
CA GLN A 186 -24.31 -11.87 -21.88
C GLN A 186 -23.69 -11.47 -20.52
N ARG A 187 -24.10 -12.22 -19.50
CA ARG A 187 -23.54 -12.13 -18.14
C ARG A 187 -22.17 -12.77 -18.12
N VAL A 188 -21.09 -11.98 -17.99
CA VAL A 188 -19.78 -12.54 -17.68
C VAL A 188 -19.74 -12.92 -16.20
N VAL A 189 -19.62 -14.18 -15.93
CA VAL A 189 -19.35 -14.71 -14.59
C VAL A 189 -17.87 -14.36 -14.28
N MET A 190 -17.64 -13.32 -13.47
CA MET A 190 -16.33 -13.15 -12.84
C MET A 190 -16.18 -14.28 -11.84
N GLU A 191 -15.07 -14.99 -11.87
CA GLU A 191 -14.78 -16.01 -10.85
C GLU A 191 -14.85 -15.35 -9.48
N SER A 192 -15.77 -15.85 -8.67
CA SER A 192 -16.03 -15.34 -7.34
C SER A 192 -16.27 -16.52 -6.38
N TYR A 193 -15.86 -16.35 -5.15
CA TYR A 193 -15.80 -17.40 -4.14
C TYR A 193 -16.58 -17.01 -2.91
N SER A 194 -17.38 -17.92 -2.39
CA SER A 194 -18.15 -17.78 -1.15
C SER A 194 -17.86 -18.91 -0.15
N ASP A 195 -16.85 -19.73 -0.44
CA ASP A 195 -16.43 -20.90 0.31
C ASP A 195 -15.58 -20.59 1.54
N TYR A 196 -15.52 -19.33 1.95
CA TYR A 196 -14.82 -18.94 3.16
C TYR A 196 -15.52 -19.45 4.43
N PRO A 197 -14.74 -19.84 5.48
CA PRO A 197 -15.26 -20.44 6.69
C PRO A 197 -16.25 -19.56 7.44
N ASP A 198 -17.12 -20.18 8.23
CA ASP A 198 -18.06 -19.45 9.10
C ASP A 198 -17.38 -18.52 10.11
N GLY A 199 -16.11 -18.79 10.47
CA GLY A 199 -15.30 -17.88 11.26
C GLY A 199 -15.14 -16.50 10.63
N VAL A 200 -15.02 -16.42 9.31
CA VAL A 200 -14.96 -15.15 8.55
C VAL A 200 -16.26 -14.38 8.67
N LYS A 201 -17.39 -15.08 8.41
CA LYS A 201 -18.74 -14.51 8.50
C LYS A 201 -19.04 -14.01 9.91
N ASN A 202 -18.69 -14.81 10.93
CA ASN A 202 -18.94 -14.49 12.33
C ASN A 202 -18.10 -13.27 12.80
N ASN A 203 -16.86 -13.16 12.35
CA ASN A 203 -16.02 -12.01 12.66
C ASN A 203 -16.58 -10.73 12.04
N ALA A 204 -16.99 -10.78 10.79
CA ALA A 204 -17.63 -9.66 10.12
C ALA A 204 -18.97 -9.26 10.79
N LYS A 205 -19.80 -10.22 11.20
CA LYS A 205 -21.02 -9.96 11.96
C LYS A 205 -20.75 -9.25 13.28
N LYS A 206 -19.77 -9.70 14.06
CA LYS A 206 -19.38 -9.07 15.32
C LYS A 206 -18.90 -7.63 15.11
N ALA A 207 -18.16 -7.38 14.04
CA ALA A 207 -17.72 -6.03 13.69
C ALA A 207 -18.90 -5.12 13.34
N LEU A 208 -19.87 -5.61 12.58
CA LEU A 208 -21.09 -4.87 12.25
C LEU A 208 -21.91 -4.56 13.51
N GLU A 209 -22.15 -5.56 14.35
CA GLU A 209 -22.90 -5.43 15.61
C GLU A 209 -22.24 -4.41 16.57
N TYR A 210 -20.92 -4.46 16.70
CA TYR A 210 -20.19 -3.47 17.47
C TYR A 210 -20.31 -2.06 16.87
N ALA A 211 -20.14 -1.94 15.56
CA ALA A 211 -20.22 -0.66 14.86
C ALA A 211 -21.63 -0.05 14.88
N GLU A 212 -22.68 -0.85 14.92
CA GLU A 212 -24.06 -0.37 15.05
C GLU A 212 -24.28 0.34 16.39
N ASN A 213 -23.68 -0.17 17.47
CA ASN A 213 -23.84 0.38 18.82
C ASN A 213 -22.81 1.50 19.16
N ASN A 214 -21.62 1.46 18.57
CA ASN A 214 -20.49 2.32 18.97
C ASN A 214 -19.92 3.19 17.82
N GLY A 215 -20.43 2.98 16.59
CA GLY A 215 -19.87 3.62 15.40
C GLY A 215 -18.60 2.93 14.88
N TRP A 216 -18.16 3.34 13.68
CA TRP A 216 -16.99 2.77 13.01
C TRP A 216 -15.66 3.40 13.43
N GLY A 217 -15.68 4.46 14.21
CA GLY A 217 -14.50 5.23 14.54
C GLY A 217 -13.87 5.96 13.32
N SER A 218 -12.67 6.49 13.50
CA SER A 218 -11.96 7.27 12.48
C SER A 218 -11.44 6.45 11.30
N CYS A 219 -11.24 5.15 11.46
CA CYS A 219 -10.74 4.25 10.41
C CYS A 219 -11.83 3.43 9.68
N GLY A 220 -13.10 3.72 9.93
CA GLY A 220 -14.23 3.07 9.27
C GLY A 220 -14.44 3.56 7.84
N THR A 221 -13.66 3.04 6.88
CA THR A 221 -13.82 3.36 5.44
C THR A 221 -15.12 2.74 4.89
N ASP A 222 -15.71 3.36 3.87
CA ASP A 222 -16.91 2.82 3.23
C ASP A 222 -16.68 1.45 2.61
N VAL A 223 -15.46 1.21 2.10
CA VAL A 223 -15.03 -0.10 1.59
C VAL A 223 -15.02 -1.16 2.69
N GLY A 224 -14.46 -0.85 3.86
CA GLY A 224 -14.45 -1.77 4.99
C GLY A 224 -15.85 -2.09 5.50
N LYS A 225 -16.75 -1.10 5.55
CA LYS A 225 -18.16 -1.28 5.90
C LYS A 225 -18.88 -2.20 4.90
N GLN A 226 -18.67 -1.95 3.59
CA GLN A 226 -19.21 -2.78 2.52
C GLN A 226 -18.70 -4.22 2.62
N ARG A 227 -17.39 -4.39 2.86
CA ARG A 227 -16.78 -5.71 3.01
C ARG A 227 -17.35 -6.46 4.20
N ALA A 228 -17.49 -5.80 5.36
CA ALA A 228 -18.11 -6.41 6.53
C ALA A 228 -19.54 -6.95 6.21
N ASN A 229 -20.36 -6.15 5.53
CA ASN A 229 -21.70 -6.54 5.12
C ASN A 229 -21.68 -7.74 4.16
N GLN A 230 -20.81 -7.73 3.16
CA GLN A 230 -20.70 -8.79 2.16
C GLN A 230 -20.27 -10.11 2.81
N LEU A 231 -19.23 -10.09 3.64
CA LEU A 231 -18.72 -11.27 4.35
C LEU A 231 -19.75 -11.80 5.36
N ALA A 232 -20.41 -10.93 6.12
CA ALA A 232 -21.41 -11.32 7.10
C ALA A 232 -22.60 -12.05 6.46
N LYS A 233 -22.97 -11.66 5.24
CA LYS A 233 -24.05 -12.31 4.46
C LYS A 233 -23.59 -13.57 3.73
N GLY A 234 -22.30 -13.85 3.67
CA GLY A 234 -21.75 -14.98 2.91
C GLY A 234 -21.79 -14.77 1.40
N GLU A 235 -21.79 -13.52 0.94
CA GLU A 235 -21.80 -13.18 -0.49
C GLU A 235 -20.45 -13.53 -1.14
N ALA A 236 -20.48 -13.90 -2.42
CA ALA A 236 -19.28 -14.24 -3.16
C ALA A 236 -18.37 -13.02 -3.37
N ILE A 237 -17.07 -13.23 -3.22
CA ILE A 237 -16.01 -12.21 -3.44
C ILE A 237 -15.08 -12.61 -4.56
N SER A 238 -14.61 -11.63 -5.33
CA SER A 238 -13.72 -11.85 -6.47
C SER A 238 -12.29 -12.21 -6.03
N ILE A 239 -11.50 -12.81 -6.95
CA ILE A 239 -10.06 -13.08 -6.74
C ILE A 239 -9.34 -11.78 -6.32
N GLU A 240 -9.63 -10.66 -6.98
CA GLU A 240 -9.03 -9.37 -6.64
C GLU A 240 -9.33 -8.95 -5.19
N THR A 241 -10.53 -9.21 -4.74
CA THR A 241 -10.92 -8.98 -3.35
C THR A 241 -10.16 -9.89 -2.38
N ILE A 242 -9.95 -11.16 -2.76
CA ILE A 242 -9.19 -12.13 -1.95
C ILE A 242 -7.73 -11.70 -1.80
N LYS A 243 -7.09 -11.25 -2.90
CA LYS A 243 -5.73 -10.70 -2.87
C LYS A 243 -5.62 -9.50 -1.93
N ARG A 244 -6.56 -8.56 -2.04
CA ARG A 244 -6.62 -7.36 -1.18
C ARG A 244 -6.85 -7.72 0.29
N MET A 245 -7.76 -8.66 0.55
CA MET A 245 -8.04 -9.18 1.89
C MET A 245 -6.77 -9.76 2.54
N ARG A 246 -6.05 -10.61 1.83
CA ARG A 246 -4.78 -11.19 2.29
C ARG A 246 -3.77 -10.09 2.59
N SER A 247 -3.54 -9.17 1.66
CA SER A 247 -2.58 -8.08 1.81
C SER A 247 -2.91 -7.17 3.00
N TYR A 248 -4.17 -6.78 3.16
CA TYR A 248 -4.62 -5.96 4.29
C TYR A 248 -4.42 -6.68 5.63
N LEU A 249 -4.95 -7.90 5.75
CA LEU A 249 -4.94 -8.65 7.00
C LEU A 249 -3.52 -9.06 7.43
N SER A 250 -2.64 -9.42 6.49
CA SER A 250 -1.24 -9.74 6.77
C SER A 250 -0.48 -8.55 7.37
N ARG A 251 -0.66 -7.34 6.81
CA ARG A 251 0.00 -6.13 7.33
C ARG A 251 -0.44 -5.75 8.74
N HIS A 252 -1.70 -6.04 9.08
CA HIS A 252 -2.31 -5.65 10.35
C HIS A 252 -2.38 -6.77 11.38
N GLU A 253 -1.88 -7.97 11.08
CA GLU A 253 -1.86 -9.07 12.03
C GLU A 253 -0.90 -8.81 13.19
N GLY A 254 0.27 -8.24 12.92
CA GLY A 254 1.29 -7.92 13.91
C GLY A 254 0.91 -6.82 14.89
N ASP A 255 -0.09 -6.00 14.54
CA ASP A 255 -0.61 -4.94 15.42
C ASP A 255 -1.57 -5.45 16.49
N LEU A 256 -1.96 -6.72 16.42
CA LEU A 256 -2.96 -7.34 17.27
C LEU A 256 -2.34 -8.42 18.15
N ASP A 257 -2.36 -8.20 19.45
CA ASP A 257 -2.03 -9.21 20.43
C ASP A 257 -3.25 -10.05 20.84
N SER A 258 -3.04 -11.03 21.74
CA SER A 258 -4.10 -11.91 22.22
C SER A 258 -5.14 -11.18 23.10
N SER A 259 -4.84 -9.96 23.54
CA SER A 259 -5.71 -9.13 24.38
C SER A 259 -6.48 -8.08 23.57
N SER A 260 -6.19 -7.92 22.27
CA SER A 260 -6.84 -6.93 21.41
C SER A 260 -8.36 -7.16 21.34
N SER A 261 -9.12 -6.10 21.51
CA SER A 261 -10.59 -6.10 21.58
C SER A 261 -11.20 -4.93 20.82
N PHE A 262 -12.51 -4.94 20.63
CA PHE A 262 -13.23 -3.82 19.99
C PHE A 262 -13.08 -2.48 20.73
N SER A 263 -12.77 -2.50 22.04
CA SER A 263 -12.53 -1.28 22.83
C SER A 263 -11.16 -0.65 22.60
N ASP A 264 -10.20 -1.38 22.00
CA ASP A 264 -8.83 -0.92 21.82
C ASP A 264 -8.63 -0.03 20.60
N GLY A 265 -9.71 0.36 19.97
CA GLY A 265 -9.73 1.27 18.85
C GLY A 265 -10.18 0.65 17.54
N CYS A 266 -10.22 1.47 16.51
CA CYS A 266 -10.81 1.08 15.23
C CYS A 266 -9.95 0.12 14.41
N GLY A 267 -8.68 -0.10 14.75
CA GLY A 267 -7.81 -1.08 14.08
C GLY A 267 -8.34 -2.51 14.21
N TYR A 268 -8.66 -2.92 15.45
CA TYR A 268 -9.26 -4.24 15.70
C TYR A 268 -10.63 -4.38 15.04
N LEU A 269 -11.47 -3.34 15.12
CA LEU A 269 -12.78 -3.32 14.48
C LEU A 269 -12.66 -3.56 12.97
N MET A 270 -11.76 -2.85 12.31
CA MET A 270 -11.56 -2.99 10.86
C MET A 270 -10.95 -4.34 10.49
N TYR A 271 -10.01 -4.86 11.30
CA TYR A 271 -9.46 -6.19 11.09
C TYR A 271 -10.55 -7.27 11.13
N MET A 272 -11.47 -7.19 12.11
CA MET A 272 -12.62 -8.09 12.23
C MET A 272 -13.64 -7.87 11.11
N ALA A 273 -13.86 -6.65 10.65
CA ALA A 273 -14.70 -6.32 9.51
C ALA A 273 -14.25 -7.02 8.21
N TRP A 274 -12.95 -7.21 8.05
CA TRP A 274 -12.35 -7.98 6.95
C TRP A 274 -12.28 -9.49 7.21
N GLY A 275 -12.91 -9.98 8.28
CA GLY A 275 -13.02 -11.39 8.62
C GLY A 275 -11.93 -11.92 9.55
N GLY A 276 -11.00 -11.10 10.00
CA GLY A 276 -9.99 -11.44 10.99
C GLY A 276 -9.00 -12.52 10.54
N LYS A 277 -8.33 -13.16 11.50
CA LYS A 277 -7.36 -14.26 11.25
C LYS A 277 -7.95 -15.42 10.43
N ALA A 278 -9.25 -15.67 10.54
CA ALA A 278 -9.92 -16.71 9.75
C ALA A 278 -9.89 -16.36 8.24
N ALA A 279 -10.13 -15.09 7.91
CA ALA A 279 -10.08 -14.61 6.53
C ALA A 279 -8.65 -14.57 5.99
N LEU A 280 -7.66 -14.19 6.80
CA LEU A 280 -6.26 -14.24 6.41
C LEU A 280 -5.86 -15.66 5.97
N ARG A 281 -6.05 -16.63 6.84
CA ARG A 281 -5.70 -18.04 6.55
C ARG A 281 -6.45 -18.60 5.35
N TRP A 282 -7.74 -18.29 5.22
CA TRP A 282 -8.52 -18.71 4.08
C TRP A 282 -8.04 -18.06 2.78
N SER A 283 -7.78 -16.75 2.78
CA SER A 283 -7.30 -16.04 1.60
C SER A 283 -5.93 -16.55 1.13
N GLU A 284 -5.01 -16.84 2.06
CA GLU A 284 -3.71 -17.46 1.76
C GLU A 284 -3.88 -18.84 1.13
N SER A 285 -4.71 -19.69 1.73
CA SER A 285 -4.99 -21.02 1.21
C SER A 285 -5.65 -20.96 -0.17
N LYS A 286 -6.62 -20.07 -0.36
CA LYS A 286 -7.33 -19.90 -1.64
C LYS A 286 -6.41 -19.37 -2.74
N LEU A 287 -5.56 -18.40 -2.46
CA LEU A 287 -4.60 -17.86 -3.42
C LEU A 287 -3.52 -18.90 -3.79
N LYS A 288 -3.11 -19.73 -2.83
CA LYS A 288 -2.19 -20.85 -3.09
C LYS A 288 -2.86 -21.92 -3.96
N GLU A 289 -4.09 -22.28 -3.66
CA GLU A 289 -4.91 -23.19 -4.47
C GLU A 289 -5.02 -22.71 -5.93
N LEU A 290 -5.15 -21.39 -6.12
CA LEU A 290 -5.24 -20.78 -7.44
C LEU A 290 -3.88 -20.51 -8.10
N GLU A 291 -2.78 -21.05 -7.56
CA GLU A 291 -1.41 -20.85 -8.06
C GLU A 291 -0.96 -19.39 -8.15
N LEU A 292 -1.66 -18.50 -7.42
CA LEU A 292 -1.41 -17.07 -7.47
C LEU A 292 -0.44 -16.58 -6.38
N LEU A 293 -0.19 -17.38 -5.35
CA LEU A 293 0.70 -17.00 -4.25
C LEU A 293 2.17 -16.94 -4.68
N SER A 294 2.62 -17.86 -5.54
CA SER A 294 3.99 -17.85 -6.04
C SER A 294 4.33 -16.55 -6.80
N ALA A 295 3.35 -16.02 -7.56
CA ALA A 295 3.51 -14.74 -8.25
C ALA A 295 3.53 -13.55 -7.28
N ILE A 296 2.77 -13.62 -6.18
CA ILE A 296 2.70 -12.57 -5.16
C ILE A 296 3.94 -12.57 -4.26
N GLU A 297 4.48 -13.73 -3.90
CA GLU A 297 5.71 -13.86 -3.10
C GLU A 297 6.94 -13.31 -3.85
N VAL A 298 7.02 -13.53 -5.15
CA VAL A 298 8.02 -12.90 -6.03
C VAL A 298 7.84 -11.39 -6.12
N GLU A 299 6.58 -10.92 -6.14
CA GLU A 299 6.23 -9.50 -6.22
C GLU A 299 6.51 -8.73 -4.91
N LEU A 300 6.49 -9.42 -3.77
CA LEU A 300 6.73 -8.84 -2.44
C LEU A 300 8.19 -8.88 -1.97
N GLY A 301 9.10 -9.49 -2.74
CA GLY A 301 10.54 -9.47 -2.45
C GLY A 301 10.96 -10.22 -1.17
N LEU A 302 10.21 -11.25 -0.74
CA LEU A 302 10.49 -12.02 0.47
C LEU A 302 11.85 -12.73 0.45
N ASP A 303 12.36 -13.09 -0.74
CA ASP A 303 13.72 -13.68 -0.89
C ASP A 303 14.85 -12.71 -0.50
N TYR A 304 14.60 -11.42 -0.58
CA TYR A 304 15.61 -10.39 -0.28
C TYR A 304 15.89 -10.27 1.22
N LEU A 305 14.88 -10.42 2.05
CA LEU A 305 15.00 -10.29 3.50
C LEU A 305 15.68 -11.48 4.17
N GLU A 306 15.41 -12.70 3.73
CA GLU A 306 16.18 -13.86 4.20
C GLU A 306 17.66 -13.72 3.87
N THR A 307 17.98 -13.16 2.73
CA THR A 307 19.37 -12.93 2.31
C THR A 307 20.03 -11.83 3.15
N MET A 308 19.32 -10.75 3.46
CA MET A 308 19.81 -9.64 4.30
C MET A 308 19.98 -10.05 5.77
N LEU A 309 19.06 -10.82 6.33
CA LEU A 309 19.16 -11.32 7.70
C LEU A 309 20.33 -12.30 7.84
N ARG A 310 20.54 -13.19 6.87
CA ARG A 310 21.66 -14.14 6.86
C ARG A 310 23.01 -13.47 6.62
N SER A 311 23.06 -12.32 5.93
CA SER A 311 24.32 -11.61 5.70
C SER A 311 24.84 -10.87 6.94
N LYS A 312 23.94 -10.52 7.88
CA LYS A 312 24.29 -9.86 9.17
C LYS A 312 24.70 -10.85 10.28
N GLU A 313 24.45 -12.14 10.10
CA GLU A 313 24.80 -13.18 11.09
C GLU A 313 26.15 -13.87 10.85
N ARG A 314 26.96 -13.42 9.89
CA ARG A 314 28.32 -13.95 9.76
C ARG A 314 29.26 -13.20 10.70
N PRO A 315 29.79 -13.83 11.77
CA PRO A 315 30.85 -13.24 12.56
C PRO A 315 32.13 -13.19 11.71
N GLN A 316 32.87 -12.09 11.87
CA GLN A 316 34.22 -11.91 11.34
C GLN A 316 35.19 -12.86 11.98
#